data_223fd904ffd0e3fa958d5d65d6b3dff8
#
_entry.id   223fd904ffd0e3fa958d5d65d6b3dff8
#
_cell.length_a   1.000
_cell.length_b   1.000
_cell.length_c   1.000
_cell.angle_alpha   90.00
_cell.angle_beta   90.00
_cell.angle_gamma   90.00
#
_symmetry.space_group_name_H-M   'P 1'
#
loop_
_entity.id
_entity.type
_entity.pdbx_description
1 polymer ?
#
loop_
_entity_poly.entity_id
_entity_poly.type
_entity_poly.pdbx_seq_one_letter_code
_entity_poly.pdbx_strand_id
1 'polypeptide(L)'
;MPIFFQHQINENTRLGIWKIEETEAFFKGNVPQHRDVTHPHKRLQHLAGRFLLQFLFPDFPYELIQIADTRKPFLPGEQYHFSISHCGDYAAAIVSRESRVGIDIEIPVQKIIRIQDKFLSVEEKQSFLTDGDTADYSATTLLWSSKEAVFKWYGNGEVDFRRHIQLIHMHEGQSVIDCFFHKTHQQLHIHYQQFDHLVLAWVFD
;
A
#
# COMPACT_ATOMS: atom_id res chain seq x y z
N MET A 1 18.51 12.87 -4.63
CA MET A 1 18.16 11.61 -3.93
C MET A 1 16.70 11.33 -4.21
N PRO A 2 16.34 10.18 -4.71
CA PRO A 2 15.01 9.89 -5.24
C PRO A 2 13.97 9.47 -4.18
N ILE A 3 14.22 9.70 -2.89
CA ILE A 3 13.15 9.62 -1.90
C ILE A 3 12.12 10.73 -2.20
N PHE A 4 10.94 10.33 -2.66
CA PHE A 4 9.87 11.24 -3.03
C PHE A 4 9.09 11.72 -1.81
N PHE A 5 8.86 10.79 -0.86
CA PHE A 5 8.14 11.09 0.38
C PHE A 5 8.62 10.14 1.48
N GLN A 6 8.70 10.65 2.70
CA GLN A 6 9.00 9.86 3.90
C GLN A 6 8.20 10.40 5.06
N HIS A 7 7.64 9.49 5.85
CA HIS A 7 6.89 9.82 7.04
C HIS A 7 7.24 8.86 8.18
N GLN A 8 7.60 9.42 9.33
CA GLN A 8 7.79 8.69 10.57
C GLN A 8 6.49 8.76 11.39
N ILE A 9 5.74 7.67 11.42
CA ILE A 9 4.46 7.59 12.14
C ILE A 9 4.72 7.62 13.65
N ASN A 10 5.70 6.80 14.09
CA ASN A 10 6.20 6.75 15.47
C ASN A 10 7.65 6.22 15.48
N GLU A 11 8.20 5.92 16.64
CA GLU A 11 9.57 5.40 16.78
C GLU A 11 9.77 4.06 16.07
N ASN A 12 8.73 3.23 16.04
CA ASN A 12 8.75 1.86 15.55
C ASN A 12 8.14 1.68 14.15
N THR A 13 7.51 2.73 13.59
CA THR A 13 6.79 2.63 12.32
C THR A 13 7.17 3.77 11.38
N ARG A 14 7.67 3.43 10.20
CA ARG A 14 8.08 4.37 9.14
C ARG A 14 7.55 3.93 7.80
N LEU A 15 7.25 4.89 6.95
CA LEU A 15 6.89 4.64 5.55
C LEU A 15 7.62 5.61 4.62
N GLY A 16 7.67 5.24 3.34
CA GLY A 16 8.24 6.10 2.32
C GLY A 16 7.83 5.71 0.91
N ILE A 17 8.00 6.66 0.00
CA ILE A 17 7.86 6.50 -1.44
C ILE A 17 9.20 6.77 -2.09
N TRP A 18 9.65 5.86 -2.93
CA TRP A 18 10.83 5.99 -3.77
C TRP A 18 10.43 6.24 -5.21
N LYS A 19 10.94 7.32 -5.83
CA LYS A 19 10.84 7.51 -7.26
C LYS A 19 11.99 6.76 -7.93
N ILE A 20 11.67 5.84 -8.82
CA ILE A 20 12.64 4.94 -9.44
C ILE A 20 13.33 5.68 -10.59
N GLU A 21 14.48 6.26 -10.31
CA GLU A 21 15.33 6.96 -11.28
C GLU A 21 16.69 6.24 -11.48
N GLU A 22 17.01 5.30 -10.58
CA GLU A 22 18.25 4.54 -10.66
C GLU A 22 18.16 3.36 -11.60
N THR A 23 19.36 2.93 -12.03
CA THR A 23 19.50 1.73 -12.85
C THR A 23 19.29 0.45 -12.05
N GLU A 24 18.99 -0.63 -12.74
CA GLU A 24 18.91 -1.96 -12.14
C GLU A 24 20.21 -2.37 -11.43
N ALA A 25 21.38 -1.95 -11.97
CA ALA A 25 22.67 -2.25 -11.38
C ALA A 25 22.82 -1.62 -9.97
N PHE A 26 22.32 -0.40 -9.78
CA PHE A 26 22.29 0.23 -8.46
C PHE A 26 21.55 -0.61 -7.44
N PHE A 27 20.31 -1.00 -7.76
CA PHE A 27 19.51 -1.79 -6.83
C PHE A 27 20.09 -3.18 -6.59
N LYS A 28 20.61 -3.87 -7.61
CA LYS A 28 21.23 -5.18 -7.47
C LYS A 28 22.49 -5.17 -6.61
N GLY A 29 23.22 -4.06 -6.59
CA GLY A 29 24.38 -3.89 -5.70
C GLY A 29 24.01 -3.67 -4.23
N ASN A 30 22.75 -3.35 -3.94
CA ASN A 30 22.30 -2.96 -2.60
C ASN A 30 21.20 -3.87 -2.03
N VAL A 31 20.56 -4.72 -2.86
CA VAL A 31 19.43 -5.55 -2.45
C VAL A 31 19.64 -6.99 -2.92
N PRO A 32 19.56 -7.99 -2.04
CA PRO A 32 19.54 -9.39 -2.45
C PRO A 32 18.34 -9.66 -3.38
N GLN A 33 18.58 -10.31 -4.51
CA GLN A 33 17.50 -10.69 -5.41
C GLN A 33 16.83 -11.98 -4.89
N HIS A 34 15.60 -11.86 -4.41
CA HIS A 34 14.85 -13.01 -3.87
C HIS A 34 13.90 -13.67 -4.88
N ARG A 35 13.64 -13.02 -6.01
CA ARG A 35 12.71 -13.51 -7.02
C ARG A 35 13.19 -13.15 -8.42
N ASP A 36 13.15 -14.12 -9.31
CA ASP A 36 13.34 -13.83 -10.72
C ASP A 36 12.08 -13.16 -11.28
N VAL A 37 12.25 -11.91 -11.75
CA VAL A 37 11.21 -11.10 -12.38
C VAL A 37 11.66 -10.79 -13.80
N THR A 38 11.05 -11.43 -14.78
CA THR A 38 11.45 -11.36 -16.18
C THR A 38 11.24 -9.98 -16.81
N HIS A 39 10.14 -9.30 -16.47
CA HIS A 39 9.83 -7.98 -17.04
C HIS A 39 10.71 -6.89 -16.39
N PRO A 40 11.54 -6.15 -17.19
CA PRO A 40 12.53 -5.22 -16.65
C PRO A 40 11.95 -4.17 -15.70
N HIS A 41 10.88 -3.50 -16.10
CA HIS A 41 10.24 -2.46 -15.27
C HIS A 41 9.68 -3.02 -13.96
N LYS A 42 8.99 -4.18 -14.00
CA LYS A 42 8.50 -4.83 -12.76
C LYS A 42 9.65 -5.30 -11.87
N ARG A 43 10.78 -5.66 -12.44
CA ARG A 43 11.98 -6.00 -11.68
C ARG A 43 12.56 -4.79 -10.96
N LEU A 44 12.61 -3.63 -11.62
CA LEU A 44 13.00 -2.36 -10.98
C LEU A 44 12.05 -2.00 -9.82
N GLN A 45 10.74 -2.06 -10.05
CA GLN A 45 9.74 -1.84 -9.00
C GLN A 45 9.95 -2.78 -7.80
N HIS A 46 10.19 -4.08 -8.05
CA HIS A 46 10.44 -5.07 -7.02
C HIS A 46 11.71 -4.77 -6.22
N LEU A 47 12.79 -4.41 -6.90
CA LEU A 47 14.07 -4.08 -6.27
C LEU A 47 13.98 -2.78 -5.46
N ALA A 48 13.36 -1.74 -6.01
CA ALA A 48 13.18 -0.46 -5.34
C ALA A 48 12.33 -0.59 -4.06
N GLY A 49 11.23 -1.35 -4.11
CA GLY A 49 10.41 -1.62 -2.93
C GLY A 49 11.18 -2.33 -1.82
N ARG A 50 12.08 -3.27 -2.17
CA ARG A 50 12.93 -3.94 -1.20
C ARG A 50 14.06 -3.05 -0.68
N PHE A 51 14.69 -2.27 -1.54
CA PHE A 51 15.67 -1.28 -1.13
C PHE A 51 15.10 -0.31 -0.10
N LEU A 52 13.84 0.09 -0.28
CA LEU A 52 13.16 1.01 0.61
C LEU A 52 12.97 0.43 2.03
N LEU A 53 12.85 -0.88 2.19
CA LEU A 53 12.75 -1.51 3.52
C LEU A 53 14.00 -1.21 4.37
N GLN A 54 15.19 -1.38 3.81
CA GLN A 54 16.44 -1.09 4.51
C GLN A 54 16.72 0.41 4.61
N PHE A 55 16.28 1.18 3.64
CA PHE A 55 16.34 2.63 3.74
C PHE A 55 15.55 3.15 4.95
N LEU A 56 14.38 2.56 5.22
CA LEU A 56 13.55 2.92 6.37
C LEU A 56 14.11 2.38 7.69
N PHE A 57 14.62 1.15 7.69
CA PHE A 57 15.26 0.50 8.83
C PHE A 57 16.55 -0.17 8.38
N PRO A 58 17.73 0.44 8.65
CA PRO A 58 19.03 -0.07 8.20
C PRO A 58 19.38 -1.50 8.65
N ASP A 59 18.78 -1.95 9.74
CA ASP A 59 18.91 -3.29 10.31
C ASP A 59 17.84 -4.29 9.83
N PHE A 60 17.08 -3.95 8.79
CA PHE A 60 16.02 -4.82 8.25
C PHE A 60 16.63 -6.10 7.64
N PRO A 61 16.21 -7.30 8.11
CA PRO A 61 16.87 -8.57 7.76
C PRO A 61 16.31 -9.13 6.43
N TYR A 62 16.81 -8.65 5.31
CA TYR A 62 16.36 -9.09 3.98
C TYR A 62 16.42 -10.58 3.75
N GLU A 63 17.50 -11.21 4.21
CA GLU A 63 17.80 -12.61 3.96
C GLU A 63 16.76 -13.54 4.58
N LEU A 64 16.02 -13.04 5.56
CA LEU A 64 14.99 -13.79 6.26
C LEU A 64 13.61 -13.66 5.62
N ILE A 65 13.44 -12.82 4.57
CA ILE A 65 12.14 -12.68 3.91
C ILE A 65 11.70 -14.00 3.29
N GLN A 66 10.54 -14.46 3.69
CA GLN A 66 9.84 -15.59 3.09
C GLN A 66 8.60 -15.14 2.34
N ILE A 67 8.06 -15.99 1.49
CA ILE A 67 6.85 -15.75 0.71
C ILE A 67 5.78 -16.74 1.17
N ALA A 68 4.69 -16.23 1.69
CA ALA A 68 3.53 -17.04 2.07
C ALA A 68 2.81 -17.64 0.84
N ASP A 69 1.94 -18.62 1.03
CA ASP A 69 1.10 -19.19 -0.02
C ASP A 69 0.19 -18.13 -0.68
N THR A 70 -0.19 -17.11 0.08
CA THR A 70 -0.92 -15.92 -0.41
C THR A 70 -0.06 -14.99 -1.27
N ARG A 71 1.22 -15.33 -1.47
CA ARG A 71 2.25 -14.53 -2.15
C ARG A 71 2.66 -13.26 -1.40
N LYS A 72 2.20 -13.05 -0.18
CA LYS A 72 2.65 -11.95 0.68
C LYS A 72 4.06 -12.25 1.19
N PRO A 73 5.03 -11.34 1.04
CA PRO A 73 6.31 -11.45 1.73
C PRO A 73 6.14 -11.17 3.21
N PHE A 74 6.85 -11.93 4.05
CA PHE A 74 6.84 -11.79 5.51
C PHE A 74 8.19 -12.19 6.12
N LEU A 75 8.39 -11.85 7.38
CA LEU A 75 9.55 -12.28 8.18
C LEU A 75 9.09 -13.33 9.21
N PRO A 76 9.71 -14.52 9.25
CA PRO A 76 9.50 -15.47 10.32
C PRO A 76 9.94 -14.85 11.65
N GLY A 77 9.16 -15.05 12.71
CA GLY A 77 9.47 -14.54 14.05
C GLY A 77 9.05 -13.09 14.28
N GLU A 78 8.35 -12.45 13.33
CA GLU A 78 7.67 -11.15 13.47
C GLU A 78 8.54 -10.00 14.02
N GLN A 79 9.86 -10.03 13.77
CA GLN A 79 10.78 -8.94 14.16
C GLN A 79 10.40 -7.61 13.48
N TYR A 80 9.84 -7.70 12.28
CA TYR A 80 9.27 -6.61 11.52
C TYR A 80 8.02 -7.06 10.80
N HIS A 81 7.03 -6.21 10.82
CA HIS A 81 5.90 -6.24 9.89
C HIS A 81 6.16 -5.25 8.77
N PHE A 82 5.89 -5.62 7.54
CA PHE A 82 6.11 -4.73 6.41
C PHE A 82 5.12 -4.98 5.28
N SER A 83 4.91 -3.96 4.48
CA SER A 83 4.12 -4.03 3.26
C SER A 83 4.78 -3.19 2.17
N ILE A 84 4.66 -3.65 0.92
CA ILE A 84 5.21 -3.00 -0.26
C ILE A 84 4.12 -2.82 -1.30
N SER A 85 4.13 -1.69 -1.98
CA SER A 85 3.33 -1.43 -3.16
C SER A 85 4.15 -0.70 -4.22
N HIS A 86 3.70 -0.72 -5.48
CA HIS A 86 4.36 -0.02 -6.57
C HIS A 86 3.38 0.31 -7.70
N CYS A 87 3.51 1.49 -8.29
CA CYS A 87 2.79 1.88 -9.49
C CYS A 87 3.67 2.80 -10.36
N GLY A 88 3.60 2.68 -11.70
CA GLY A 88 4.47 3.46 -12.58
C GLY A 88 5.93 3.40 -12.15
N ASP A 89 6.57 4.55 -12.02
CA ASP A 89 7.96 4.69 -11.58
C ASP A 89 8.08 4.94 -10.07
N TYR A 90 7.14 4.43 -9.27
CA TYR A 90 7.16 4.59 -7.83
C TYR A 90 7.07 3.24 -7.11
N ALA A 91 7.80 3.14 -6.01
CA ALA A 91 7.66 2.09 -5.01
C ALA A 91 7.37 2.71 -3.65
N ALA A 92 6.45 2.11 -2.91
CA ALA A 92 6.14 2.50 -1.54
C ALA A 92 6.36 1.33 -0.59
N ALA A 93 6.82 1.61 0.62
CA ALA A 93 6.92 0.63 1.69
C ALA A 93 6.54 1.25 3.02
N ILE A 94 5.99 0.42 3.89
CA ILE A 94 5.79 0.69 5.32
C ILE A 94 6.44 -0.45 6.10
N VAL A 95 7.12 -0.10 7.18
CA VAL A 95 7.82 -1.05 8.06
C VAL A 95 7.50 -0.69 9.50
N SER A 96 7.16 -1.67 10.31
CA SER A 96 6.93 -1.54 11.74
C SER A 96 7.59 -2.68 12.52
N ARG A 97 8.10 -2.38 13.74
CA ARG A 97 8.59 -3.38 14.70
C ARG A 97 7.51 -3.95 15.60
N GLU A 98 6.35 -3.34 15.64
CA GLU A 98 5.31 -3.67 16.63
C GLU A 98 3.95 -3.97 16.00
N SER A 99 3.59 -3.17 14.98
CA SER A 99 2.24 -3.18 14.42
C SER A 99 2.20 -3.91 13.08
N ARG A 100 1.14 -4.65 12.85
CA ARG A 100 0.81 -5.13 11.51
C ARG A 100 0.51 -3.94 10.60
N VAL A 101 1.02 -3.95 9.39
CA VAL A 101 0.95 -2.83 8.46
C VAL A 101 0.49 -3.24 7.06
N GLY A 102 -0.15 -2.30 6.38
CA GLY A 102 -0.48 -2.40 4.95
C GLY A 102 -0.31 -1.06 4.27
N ILE A 103 0.19 -1.06 3.04
CA ILE A 103 0.39 0.15 2.23
C ILE A 103 -0.02 -0.11 0.78
N ASP A 104 -0.62 0.90 0.17
CA ASP A 104 -0.87 0.90 -1.27
C ASP A 104 -0.58 2.26 -1.88
N ILE A 105 -0.05 2.25 -3.10
CA ILE A 105 0.24 3.45 -3.90
C ILE A 105 -0.30 3.27 -5.31
N GLU A 106 -1.02 4.27 -5.81
CA GLU A 106 -1.63 4.22 -7.14
C GLU A 106 -1.52 5.56 -7.88
N ILE A 107 -1.42 5.49 -9.20
CA ILE A 107 -1.61 6.63 -10.09
C ILE A 107 -3.08 6.66 -10.49
N PRO A 108 -3.83 7.74 -10.19
CA PRO A 108 -5.22 7.86 -10.61
C PRO A 108 -5.37 7.76 -12.12
N VAL A 109 -6.16 6.79 -12.57
CA VAL A 109 -6.45 6.59 -14.01
C VAL A 109 -7.94 6.35 -14.22
N GLN A 110 -8.50 6.92 -15.29
CA GLN A 110 -9.94 6.81 -15.58
C GLN A 110 -10.45 5.36 -15.66
N LYS A 111 -9.56 4.40 -15.94
CA LYS A 111 -9.91 2.97 -16.00
C LYS A 111 -10.52 2.45 -14.70
N ILE A 112 -10.20 3.04 -13.53
CA ILE A 112 -10.67 2.59 -12.21
C ILE A 112 -12.21 2.64 -12.12
N ILE A 113 -12.83 3.61 -12.76
CA ILE A 113 -14.29 3.78 -12.76
C ILE A 113 -15.00 2.55 -13.34
N ARG A 114 -14.41 1.90 -14.33
CA ARG A 114 -15.02 0.72 -14.97
C ARG A 114 -15.08 -0.51 -14.07
N ILE A 115 -14.29 -0.51 -13.02
CA ILE A 115 -14.20 -1.64 -12.09
C ILE A 115 -14.70 -1.30 -10.69
N GLN A 116 -15.16 -0.08 -10.44
CA GLN A 116 -15.57 0.38 -9.10
C GLN A 116 -16.62 -0.53 -8.46
N ASP A 117 -17.54 -1.09 -9.25
CA ASP A 117 -18.59 -2.01 -8.78
C ASP A 117 -18.03 -3.36 -8.26
N LYS A 118 -16.76 -3.66 -8.53
CA LYS A 118 -16.10 -4.86 -8.02
C LYS A 118 -15.63 -4.69 -6.58
N PHE A 119 -15.40 -3.45 -6.13
CA PHE A 119 -14.83 -3.18 -4.82
C PHE A 119 -15.61 -2.19 -3.96
N LEU A 120 -16.50 -1.36 -4.52
CA LEU A 120 -17.39 -0.46 -3.76
C LEU A 120 -18.81 -1.01 -3.70
N SER A 121 -19.42 -0.89 -2.53
CA SER A 121 -20.86 -1.10 -2.36
C SER A 121 -21.66 0.10 -2.89
N VAL A 122 -22.98 -0.02 -2.98
CA VAL A 122 -23.86 1.09 -3.38
C VAL A 122 -23.78 2.22 -2.35
N GLU A 123 -23.79 1.85 -1.07
CA GLU A 123 -23.72 2.79 0.06
C GLU A 123 -22.40 3.55 0.08
N GLU A 124 -21.28 2.87 -0.14
CA GLU A 124 -19.97 3.51 -0.22
C GLU A 124 -19.91 4.51 -1.39
N LYS A 125 -20.44 4.14 -2.55
CA LYS A 125 -20.48 5.07 -3.70
C LYS A 125 -21.32 6.32 -3.38
N GLN A 126 -22.46 6.15 -2.73
CA GLN A 126 -23.31 7.28 -2.33
C GLN A 126 -22.67 8.17 -1.25
N SER A 127 -21.88 7.57 -0.35
CA SER A 127 -21.27 8.31 0.76
C SER A 127 -19.97 9.03 0.39
N PHE A 128 -19.20 8.47 -0.56
CA PHE A 128 -17.85 8.96 -0.86
C PHE A 128 -17.70 9.58 -2.26
N LEU A 129 -18.60 9.30 -3.18
CA LEU A 129 -18.56 9.82 -4.54
C LEU A 129 -19.75 10.75 -4.75
N THR A 130 -19.52 12.03 -5.01
CA THR A 130 -20.59 13.01 -5.22
C THR A 130 -21.34 12.78 -6.53
N ASP A 131 -22.69 12.84 -6.49
CA ASP A 131 -23.54 12.83 -7.68
C ASP A 131 -23.30 14.11 -8.49
N GLY A 132 -22.74 14.00 -9.66
CA GLY A 132 -22.70 15.08 -10.64
C GLY A 132 -21.36 15.42 -11.24
N ASP A 133 -20.26 15.05 -10.65
CA ASP A 133 -18.97 15.13 -11.32
C ASP A 133 -18.74 13.86 -12.16
N THR A 134 -18.49 14.08 -13.43
CA THR A 134 -18.02 13.06 -14.34
C THR A 134 -16.87 12.29 -13.67
N ALA A 135 -17.25 11.19 -13.03
CA ALA A 135 -16.40 10.15 -12.48
C ALA A 135 -15.06 10.69 -11.94
N ASP A 136 -15.06 11.18 -10.69
CA ASP A 136 -13.80 11.51 -10.02
C ASP A 136 -12.97 10.24 -9.80
N TYR A 137 -12.13 9.96 -10.81
CA TYR A 137 -11.23 8.82 -10.76
C TYR A 137 -10.15 8.96 -9.67
N SER A 138 -9.89 10.17 -9.18
CA SER A 138 -8.96 10.39 -8.07
C SER A 138 -9.56 9.89 -6.75
N ALA A 139 -10.80 10.30 -6.44
CA ALA A 139 -11.53 9.80 -5.27
C ALA A 139 -11.73 8.28 -5.36
N THR A 140 -12.16 7.77 -6.53
CA THR A 140 -12.33 6.32 -6.72
C THR A 140 -11.01 5.55 -6.53
N THR A 141 -9.87 6.11 -6.98
CA THR A 141 -8.56 5.50 -6.77
C THR A 141 -8.16 5.52 -5.29
N LEU A 142 -8.48 6.60 -4.56
CA LEU A 142 -8.26 6.64 -3.12
C LEU A 142 -9.01 5.52 -2.39
N LEU A 143 -10.28 5.31 -2.71
CA LEU A 143 -11.08 4.24 -2.10
C LEU A 143 -10.55 2.85 -2.45
N TRP A 144 -10.08 2.66 -3.69
CA TRP A 144 -9.40 1.44 -4.11
C TRP A 144 -8.13 1.19 -3.31
N SER A 145 -7.23 2.18 -3.28
CA SER A 145 -5.95 2.10 -2.57
C SER A 145 -6.15 1.86 -1.06
N SER A 146 -7.20 2.47 -0.48
CA SER A 146 -7.58 2.25 0.91
C SER A 146 -7.94 0.79 1.19
N LYS A 147 -8.74 0.17 0.33
CA LYS A 147 -9.10 -1.25 0.46
C LYS A 147 -7.93 -2.19 0.20
N GLU A 148 -7.06 -1.86 -0.77
CA GLU A 148 -5.81 -2.60 -1.02
C GLU A 148 -4.86 -2.53 0.19
N ALA A 149 -4.75 -1.39 0.87
CA ALA A 149 -3.95 -1.27 2.09
C ALA A 149 -4.46 -2.19 3.20
N VAL A 150 -5.79 -2.25 3.42
CA VAL A 150 -6.41 -3.19 4.38
C VAL A 150 -6.20 -4.65 3.97
N PHE A 151 -6.34 -4.96 2.68
CA PHE A 151 -6.08 -6.30 2.16
C PHE A 151 -4.63 -6.74 2.43
N LYS A 152 -3.66 -5.85 2.18
CA LYS A 152 -2.23 -6.11 2.45
C LYS A 152 -1.92 -6.19 3.94
N TRP A 153 -2.59 -5.38 4.78
CA TRP A 153 -2.49 -5.47 6.23
C TRP A 153 -2.95 -6.84 6.72
N TYR A 154 -4.12 -7.31 6.27
CA TYR A 154 -4.64 -8.62 6.65
C TYR A 154 -3.74 -9.78 6.19
N GLY A 155 -3.38 -9.82 4.93
CA GLY A 155 -2.36 -10.72 4.38
C GLY A 155 -2.72 -12.19 4.20
N ASN A 156 -3.88 -12.65 4.70
CA ASN A 156 -4.27 -14.07 4.66
C ASN A 156 -5.09 -14.46 3.41
N GLY A 157 -5.29 -13.51 2.47
CA GLY A 157 -6.06 -13.77 1.25
C GLY A 157 -7.57 -13.91 1.48
N GLU A 158 -8.27 -14.41 0.46
CA GLU A 158 -9.73 -14.69 0.49
C GLU A 158 -10.59 -13.50 0.97
N VAL A 159 -10.26 -12.29 0.55
CA VAL A 159 -10.98 -11.06 0.88
C VAL A 159 -11.84 -10.63 -0.31
N ASP A 160 -13.13 -10.53 -0.09
CA ASP A 160 -14.05 -9.80 -0.98
C ASP A 160 -14.08 -8.35 -0.53
N PHE A 161 -13.64 -7.43 -1.39
CA PHE A 161 -13.49 -6.01 -1.06
C PHE A 161 -14.81 -5.31 -0.73
N ARG A 162 -15.90 -5.74 -1.35
CA ARG A 162 -17.24 -5.16 -1.10
C ARG A 162 -17.85 -5.64 0.21
N ARG A 163 -17.60 -6.93 0.54
CA ARG A 163 -18.25 -7.59 1.68
C ARG A 163 -17.43 -7.50 2.97
N HIS A 164 -16.10 -7.56 2.82
CA HIS A 164 -15.23 -7.70 3.99
C HIS A 164 -14.57 -6.40 4.41
N ILE A 165 -14.43 -5.40 3.51
CA ILE A 165 -13.81 -4.11 3.81
C ILE A 165 -14.87 -3.03 3.60
N GLN A 166 -15.47 -2.55 4.68
CA GLN A 166 -16.48 -1.52 4.65
C GLN A 166 -15.87 -0.17 5.07
N LEU A 167 -15.81 0.76 4.12
CA LEU A 167 -15.45 2.15 4.41
C LEU A 167 -16.66 2.85 5.02
N ILE A 168 -16.49 3.59 6.13
CA ILE A 168 -17.58 4.14 6.92
C ILE A 168 -17.65 5.65 6.77
N HIS A 169 -16.56 6.34 7.06
CA HIS A 169 -16.51 7.79 7.08
C HIS A 169 -15.11 8.31 6.70
N MET A 170 -15.05 9.44 6.01
CA MET A 170 -13.82 10.13 5.65
C MET A 170 -13.68 11.40 6.48
N HIS A 171 -12.61 11.50 7.24
CA HIS A 171 -12.22 12.68 8.01
C HIS A 171 -11.25 13.52 7.18
N GLU A 172 -11.76 14.32 6.25
CA GLU A 172 -10.94 15.07 5.27
C GLU A 172 -9.85 15.92 5.93
N GLY A 173 -10.18 16.64 7.00
CA GLY A 173 -9.23 17.47 7.73
C GLY A 173 -8.11 16.69 8.45
N GLN A 174 -8.22 15.36 8.56
CA GLN A 174 -7.23 14.48 9.20
C GLN A 174 -6.58 13.50 8.22
N SER A 175 -7.06 13.45 6.98
CA SER A 175 -6.63 12.46 5.97
C SER A 175 -6.76 11.01 6.46
N VAL A 176 -7.91 10.69 7.05
CA VAL A 176 -8.24 9.38 7.62
C VAL A 176 -9.59 8.90 7.10
N ILE A 177 -9.69 7.62 6.82
CA ILE A 177 -10.94 6.91 6.50
C ILE A 177 -11.18 5.84 7.54
N ASP A 178 -12.32 5.89 8.22
CA ASP A 178 -12.76 4.82 9.11
C ASP A 178 -13.23 3.62 8.30
N CYS A 179 -12.80 2.45 8.71
CA CYS A 179 -13.09 1.19 8.05
C CYS A 179 -13.48 0.11 9.07
N PHE A 180 -14.47 -0.70 8.74
CA PHE A 180 -14.76 -1.94 9.46
C PHE A 180 -14.35 -3.15 8.62
N PHE A 181 -13.48 -3.98 9.20
CA PHE A 181 -13.03 -5.21 8.55
C PHE A 181 -13.78 -6.42 9.11
N HIS A 182 -14.70 -6.95 8.32
CA HIS A 182 -15.66 -7.97 8.76
C HIS A 182 -15.02 -9.33 9.08
N LYS A 183 -13.89 -9.69 8.45
CA LYS A 183 -13.27 -11.01 8.71
C LYS A 183 -12.71 -11.16 10.12
N THR A 184 -12.30 -10.07 10.74
CA THR A 184 -11.75 -10.07 12.10
C THR A 184 -12.60 -9.25 13.07
N HIS A 185 -13.71 -8.65 12.60
CA HIS A 185 -14.59 -7.77 13.37
C HIS A 185 -13.83 -6.60 14.01
N GLN A 186 -12.88 -6.01 13.27
CA GLN A 186 -12.06 -4.91 13.74
C GLN A 186 -12.42 -3.60 13.05
N GLN A 187 -12.42 -2.51 13.82
CA GLN A 187 -12.40 -1.16 13.29
C GLN A 187 -10.95 -0.76 13.02
N LEU A 188 -10.70 -0.20 11.84
CA LEU A 188 -9.40 0.23 11.37
C LEU A 188 -9.48 1.70 10.95
N HIS A 189 -8.35 2.40 11.06
CA HIS A 189 -8.17 3.74 10.56
C HIS A 189 -7.20 3.70 9.38
N ILE A 190 -7.69 4.02 8.20
CA ILE A 190 -6.88 4.08 7.00
C ILE A 190 -6.42 5.51 6.82
N HIS A 191 -5.12 5.72 6.90
CA HIS A 191 -4.50 7.02 6.62
C HIS A 191 -4.22 7.15 5.13
N TYR A 192 -4.26 8.36 4.61
CA TYR A 192 -3.93 8.60 3.22
C TYR A 192 -3.19 9.91 2.99
N GLN A 193 -2.50 9.99 1.86
CA GLN A 193 -1.90 11.20 1.34
C GLN A 193 -2.16 11.26 -0.16
N GLN A 194 -2.71 12.38 -0.62
CA GLN A 194 -2.86 12.66 -2.04
C GLN A 194 -1.76 13.64 -2.49
N PHE A 195 -1.15 13.33 -3.62
CA PHE A 195 -0.21 14.19 -4.35
C PHE A 195 -0.85 14.52 -5.70
N ASP A 196 -0.27 15.45 -6.47
CA ASP A 196 -0.84 15.87 -7.76
C ASP A 196 -1.18 14.71 -8.71
N HIS A 197 -0.40 13.62 -8.66
CA HIS A 197 -0.53 12.49 -9.57
C HIS A 197 -0.43 11.11 -8.90
N LEU A 198 -0.43 11.08 -7.56
CA LEU A 198 -0.33 9.85 -6.79
C LEU A 198 -1.29 9.86 -5.62
N VAL A 199 -1.76 8.68 -5.27
CA VAL A 199 -2.51 8.39 -4.05
C VAL A 199 -1.74 7.35 -3.24
N LEU A 200 -1.55 7.63 -1.96
CA LEU A 200 -0.97 6.71 -0.99
C LEU A 200 -1.99 6.44 0.10
N ALA A 201 -2.23 5.17 0.42
CA ALA A 201 -3.03 4.75 1.57
C ALA A 201 -2.25 3.76 2.43
N TRP A 202 -2.40 3.85 3.75
CA TRP A 202 -1.77 2.90 4.67
C TRP A 202 -2.61 2.68 5.91
N VAL A 203 -2.41 1.53 6.53
CA VAL A 203 -3.07 1.11 7.77
C VAL A 203 -2.05 0.43 8.68
N PHE A 204 -2.20 0.65 9.97
CA PHE A 204 -1.45 -0.03 11.05
C PHE A 204 -2.38 -0.19 12.26
N ASP A 205 -2.12 -1.18 13.13
CA ASP A 205 -2.87 -1.49 14.34
C ASP A 205 -2.04 -1.32 15.62
#